data_f701e290616566a013a85963206a4f91
#
_entry.id   f701e290616566a013a85963206a4f91
#
_cell.length_a   1.000
_cell.length_b   1.000
_cell.length_c   1.000
_cell.angle_alpha   90.00
_cell.angle_beta   90.00
_cell.angle_gamma   90.00
#
_symmetry.space_group_name_H-M   'P 1'
#
loop_
_entity.id
_entity.type
_entity.pdbx_description
1 polymer ?
#
loop_
_entity_poly.entity_id
_entity_poly.type
_entity_poly.pdbx_seq_one_letter_code
_entity_poly.pdbx_strand_id
1 'polypeptide(L)'
;AAATATLTVNDLIADANTTILVVGDIPLSATNGQVAGVSLSAAALNSNGTAITAATDATTNAAGTVETIFADAVKTGAGGASAARDGIDVATDDYTVQAAVLSVFKSSRVISDGVSTSNFKSIPGAVVEYCISVANAIGAADATNIAVRDVVPADLTFSPGTIFVDASVASPGASQTCSAGTGVSDATDADAGQYNSGLTRAEGTLSTITGGTARALIFRAVID
;
A
#
# COMPACT_ATOMS: atom_id res chain seq x y z
N ALA A 1 -19.20 0.70 -6.99
CA ALA A 1 -20.23 1.57 -7.57
C ALA A 1 -19.52 2.80 -8.12
N ALA A 2 -19.76 3.14 -9.38
CA ALA A 2 -19.27 4.40 -9.95
C ALA A 2 -20.07 5.55 -9.32
N ALA A 3 -19.38 6.54 -8.77
CA ALA A 3 -20.02 7.80 -8.39
C ALA A 3 -20.02 8.71 -9.61
N THR A 4 -21.16 9.31 -9.91
CA THR A 4 -21.28 10.31 -10.97
C THR A 4 -21.57 11.65 -10.31
N ALA A 5 -20.72 12.64 -10.57
CA ALA A 5 -20.94 14.01 -10.14
C ALA A 5 -21.03 14.91 -11.37
N THR A 6 -21.90 15.91 -11.33
CA THR A 6 -22.02 16.91 -12.39
C THR A 6 -21.65 18.27 -11.81
N LEU A 7 -20.78 18.99 -12.51
CA LEU A 7 -20.37 20.35 -12.20
C LEU A 7 -20.66 21.24 -13.39
N THR A 8 -21.26 22.40 -13.16
CA THR A 8 -21.44 23.42 -14.20
C THR A 8 -20.41 24.53 -13.99
N VAL A 9 -19.64 24.81 -15.01
CA VAL A 9 -18.75 25.97 -15.08
C VAL A 9 -19.48 27.05 -15.87
N ASN A 10 -19.82 28.15 -15.21
CA ASN A 10 -20.49 29.28 -15.85
C ASN A 10 -19.46 30.30 -16.35
N ASP A 11 -19.76 30.96 -17.42
CA ASP A 11 -19.06 32.14 -17.94
C ASP A 11 -17.57 31.90 -18.26
N LEU A 12 -17.23 30.73 -18.79
CA LEU A 12 -15.89 30.49 -19.32
C LEU A 12 -15.74 31.29 -20.64
N ILE A 13 -15.06 32.42 -20.55
CA ILE A 13 -14.86 33.32 -21.72
C ILE A 13 -13.84 32.71 -22.68
N ALA A 14 -13.82 33.20 -23.92
CA ALA A 14 -12.87 32.76 -24.93
C ALA A 14 -11.41 32.87 -24.42
N ASP A 15 -10.58 31.91 -24.76
CA ASP A 15 -9.18 31.78 -24.36
C ASP A 15 -8.93 31.61 -22.85
N ALA A 16 -9.98 31.47 -22.04
CA ALA A 16 -9.88 31.16 -20.63
C ALA A 16 -9.87 29.65 -20.38
N ASN A 17 -9.31 29.27 -19.24
CA ASN A 17 -9.33 27.90 -18.76
C ASN A 17 -9.78 27.84 -17.29
N THR A 18 -10.28 26.70 -16.88
CA THR A 18 -10.55 26.38 -15.48
C THR A 18 -10.03 24.99 -15.14
N THR A 19 -9.64 24.80 -13.89
CA THR A 19 -9.15 23.52 -13.41
C THR A 19 -10.23 22.83 -12.60
N ILE A 20 -10.51 21.59 -12.94
CA ILE A 20 -11.41 20.70 -12.17
C ILE A 20 -10.57 19.64 -11.52
N LEU A 21 -10.66 19.53 -10.19
CA LEU A 21 -10.01 18.48 -9.43
C LEU A 21 -11.02 17.36 -9.17
N VAL A 22 -10.72 16.16 -9.63
CA VAL A 22 -11.47 14.94 -9.30
C VAL A 22 -10.77 14.24 -8.17
N VAL A 23 -11.46 14.00 -7.06
CA VAL A 23 -10.95 13.31 -5.88
C VAL A 23 -11.75 12.03 -5.70
N GLY A 24 -11.06 10.92 -5.52
CA GLY A 24 -11.66 9.62 -5.23
C GLY A 24 -11.04 8.98 -4.01
N ASP A 25 -11.85 8.35 -3.16
CA ASP A 25 -11.36 7.56 -2.04
C ASP A 25 -11.10 6.12 -2.50
N ILE A 26 -9.91 5.61 -2.21
CA ILE A 26 -9.57 4.20 -2.43
C ILE A 26 -10.13 3.41 -1.23
N PRO A 27 -11.07 2.47 -1.45
CA PRO A 27 -11.65 1.70 -0.36
C PRO A 27 -10.61 0.78 0.29
N LEU A 28 -10.70 0.58 1.60
CA LEU A 28 -9.80 -0.32 2.35
C LEU A 28 -9.85 -1.78 1.87
N SER A 29 -10.91 -2.16 1.14
CA SER A 29 -11.05 -3.49 0.53
C SER A 29 -10.32 -3.62 -0.82
N ALA A 30 -9.75 -2.55 -1.32
CA ALA A 30 -9.00 -2.61 -2.59
C ALA A 30 -7.72 -3.44 -2.42
N THR A 31 -7.42 -4.25 -3.43
CA THR A 31 -6.27 -5.15 -3.44
C THR A 31 -5.15 -4.60 -4.32
N ASN A 32 -3.92 -5.02 -4.02
CA ASN A 32 -2.76 -4.62 -4.81
C ASN A 32 -2.92 -5.01 -6.30
N GLY A 33 -2.59 -4.07 -7.19
CA GLY A 33 -2.72 -4.23 -8.63
C GLY A 33 -4.13 -3.99 -9.19
N GLN A 34 -5.12 -3.70 -8.35
CA GLN A 34 -6.46 -3.32 -8.81
C GLN A 34 -6.40 -1.97 -9.51
N VAL A 35 -7.02 -1.88 -10.69
CA VAL A 35 -7.07 -0.64 -11.48
C VAL A 35 -8.43 0.02 -11.31
N ALA A 36 -8.44 1.31 -11.02
CA ALA A 36 -9.62 2.15 -10.98
C ALA A 36 -9.51 3.25 -12.04
N GLY A 37 -10.43 3.24 -13.02
CA GLY A 37 -10.51 4.27 -14.05
C GLY A 37 -11.36 5.44 -13.62
N VAL A 38 -10.93 6.64 -13.99
CA VAL A 38 -11.68 7.89 -13.84
C VAL A 38 -11.89 8.48 -15.22
N SER A 39 -13.14 8.86 -15.51
CA SER A 39 -13.50 9.52 -16.75
C SER A 39 -14.11 10.88 -16.45
N LEU A 40 -13.62 11.92 -17.09
CA LEU A 40 -14.18 13.26 -17.09
C LEU A 40 -14.73 13.55 -18.48
N SER A 41 -16.03 13.85 -18.55
CA SER A 41 -16.70 14.32 -19.76
C SER A 41 -17.02 15.80 -19.61
N ALA A 42 -16.59 16.61 -20.54
CA ALA A 42 -16.89 18.03 -20.64
C ALA A 42 -17.80 18.29 -21.82
N ALA A 43 -18.96 18.87 -21.56
CA ALA A 43 -19.92 19.25 -22.61
C ALA A 43 -20.04 20.78 -22.67
N ALA A 44 -19.91 21.34 -23.86
CA ALA A 44 -20.21 22.74 -24.12
C ALA A 44 -21.72 22.93 -24.21
N LEU A 45 -22.24 23.95 -23.53
CA LEU A 45 -23.64 24.27 -23.50
C LEU A 45 -23.87 25.68 -24.09
N ASN A 46 -25.03 25.88 -24.66
CA ASN A 46 -25.52 27.22 -25.02
C ASN A 46 -25.78 28.08 -23.76
N SER A 47 -25.88 29.38 -23.91
CA SER A 47 -26.16 30.30 -22.79
C SER A 47 -27.46 29.99 -22.03
N ASN A 48 -28.40 29.26 -22.63
CA ASN A 48 -29.61 28.78 -22.01
C ASN A 48 -29.49 27.41 -21.32
N GLY A 49 -28.27 26.84 -21.26
CA GLY A 49 -27.96 25.54 -20.64
C GLY A 49 -28.33 24.33 -21.49
N THR A 50 -28.70 24.50 -22.76
CA THR A 50 -28.92 23.36 -23.66
C THR A 50 -27.67 22.91 -24.34
N ALA A 51 -27.57 21.58 -24.64
CA ALA A 51 -26.45 21.05 -25.37
C ALA A 51 -26.28 21.71 -26.75
N ILE A 52 -25.03 21.93 -27.13
CA ILE A 52 -24.70 22.40 -28.48
C ILE A 52 -24.90 21.22 -29.43
N THR A 53 -25.74 21.42 -30.45
CA THR A 53 -25.88 20.41 -31.51
C THR A 53 -24.94 20.69 -32.67
N ALA A 54 -24.36 19.63 -33.26
CA ALA A 54 -23.49 19.76 -34.40
C ALA A 54 -24.19 20.46 -35.56
N ALA A 55 -23.63 21.56 -36.06
CA ALA A 55 -24.02 22.14 -37.30
C ALA A 55 -23.56 21.23 -38.45
N THR A 56 -24.52 20.76 -39.24
CA THR A 56 -24.22 19.86 -40.38
C THR A 56 -23.86 20.64 -41.65
N ASP A 57 -24.03 21.94 -41.65
CA ASP A 57 -23.75 22.80 -42.80
C ASP A 57 -23.24 24.16 -42.33
N ALA A 58 -22.07 24.57 -42.82
CA ALA A 58 -21.41 25.84 -42.51
C ALA A 58 -21.89 26.99 -43.42
N THR A 59 -22.96 26.83 -44.18
CA THR A 59 -23.36 27.82 -45.24
C THR A 59 -24.30 28.89 -44.75
N THR A 60 -24.88 28.80 -43.56
CA THR A 60 -25.82 29.76 -42.99
C THR A 60 -25.40 30.23 -41.62
N ASN A 61 -24.75 31.36 -41.55
CA ASN A 61 -24.41 32.02 -40.28
C ASN A 61 -25.67 32.65 -39.67
N ALA A 62 -26.16 32.12 -38.55
CA ALA A 62 -27.21 32.74 -37.78
C ALA A 62 -26.66 33.41 -36.51
N ALA A 63 -27.00 34.67 -36.30
CA ALA A 63 -26.51 35.42 -35.13
C ALA A 63 -26.93 34.73 -33.82
N GLY A 64 -25.98 34.44 -32.94
CA GLY A 64 -26.22 33.84 -31.63
C GLY A 64 -26.23 32.31 -31.62
N THR A 65 -25.87 31.64 -32.71
CA THR A 65 -25.74 30.20 -32.79
C THR A 65 -24.29 29.78 -32.96
N VAL A 66 -23.89 28.65 -32.40
CA VAL A 66 -22.59 28.03 -32.67
C VAL A 66 -22.74 27.14 -33.90
N GLU A 67 -22.20 27.60 -35.03
CA GLU A 67 -22.44 26.94 -36.32
C GLU A 67 -21.37 25.92 -36.69
N THR A 68 -20.21 25.98 -36.06
CA THR A 68 -19.14 25.04 -36.35
C THR A 68 -18.60 24.50 -35.04
N ILE A 69 -18.80 23.21 -34.81
CA ILE A 69 -18.13 22.47 -33.76
C ILE A 69 -17.05 21.62 -34.41
N PHE A 70 -15.84 21.75 -33.92
CA PHE A 70 -14.70 20.93 -34.41
C PHE A 70 -14.88 19.49 -33.97
N ALA A 71 -14.45 18.56 -34.79
CA ALA A 71 -14.35 17.15 -34.39
C ALA A 71 -13.38 17.03 -33.23
N ASP A 72 -13.69 16.16 -32.29
CA ASP A 72 -12.81 15.84 -31.17
C ASP A 72 -11.46 15.36 -31.69
N ALA A 73 -10.39 15.78 -31.02
CA ALA A 73 -9.07 15.30 -31.33
C ALA A 73 -8.96 13.80 -31.09
N VAL A 74 -8.33 13.05 -31.97
CA VAL A 74 -8.00 11.64 -31.76
C VAL A 74 -7.02 11.55 -30.60
N LYS A 75 -7.46 11.00 -29.46
CA LYS A 75 -6.62 10.75 -28.29
C LYS A 75 -6.15 9.30 -28.29
N THR A 76 -4.86 9.10 -28.02
CA THR A 76 -4.30 7.75 -27.80
C THR A 76 -4.38 7.45 -26.29
N GLY A 77 -5.19 6.49 -25.91
CA GLY A 77 -5.36 6.06 -24.52
C GLY A 77 -6.76 5.51 -24.22
N ALA A 78 -6.96 5.06 -22.99
CA ALA A 78 -8.27 4.61 -22.55
C ALA A 78 -9.27 5.79 -22.55
N GLY A 79 -10.39 5.65 -23.21
CA GLY A 79 -11.39 6.69 -23.40
C GLY A 79 -11.31 7.37 -24.75
N GLY A 80 -11.17 6.55 -25.80
CA GLY A 80 -11.06 7.01 -27.19
C GLY A 80 -12.02 8.12 -27.54
N ALA A 81 -11.52 9.11 -28.28
CA ALA A 81 -12.28 10.26 -28.75
C ALA A 81 -13.52 9.82 -29.49
N SER A 82 -14.64 10.44 -29.19
CA SER A 82 -15.74 10.52 -30.08
C SER A 82 -15.29 11.36 -31.30
N ALA A 83 -15.40 10.82 -32.49
CA ALA A 83 -15.20 11.61 -33.72
C ALA A 83 -16.44 12.44 -34.03
N ALA A 84 -17.40 12.52 -33.14
CA ALA A 84 -18.62 13.29 -33.28
C ALA A 84 -18.33 14.79 -33.09
N ARG A 85 -19.07 15.62 -33.82
CA ARG A 85 -19.05 17.07 -33.66
C ARG A 85 -20.22 17.45 -32.74
N ASP A 86 -20.14 17.06 -31.47
CA ASP A 86 -21.25 17.19 -30.51
C ASP A 86 -20.93 18.18 -29.37
N GLY A 87 -19.74 18.79 -29.38
CA GLY A 87 -19.31 19.70 -28.33
C GLY A 87 -18.98 18.99 -27.02
N ILE A 88 -18.77 17.67 -27.04
CA ILE A 88 -18.40 16.87 -25.88
C ILE A 88 -16.98 16.36 -26.05
N ASP A 89 -16.14 16.54 -25.05
CA ASP A 89 -14.81 15.93 -24.98
C ASP A 89 -14.69 15.08 -23.73
N VAL A 90 -13.98 13.95 -23.84
CA VAL A 90 -13.80 12.98 -22.75
C VAL A 90 -12.32 12.77 -22.50
N ALA A 91 -11.93 12.82 -21.25
CA ALA A 91 -10.60 12.42 -20.79
C ALA A 91 -10.73 11.31 -19.76
N THR A 92 -9.83 10.34 -19.82
CA THR A 92 -9.78 9.24 -18.86
C THR A 92 -8.37 9.11 -18.32
N ASP A 93 -8.28 8.68 -17.07
CA ASP A 93 -7.03 8.33 -16.41
C ASP A 93 -7.27 7.13 -15.48
N ASP A 94 -6.23 6.35 -15.22
CA ASP A 94 -6.32 5.14 -14.44
C ASP A 94 -5.40 5.22 -13.20
N TYR A 95 -5.94 4.78 -12.07
CA TYR A 95 -5.17 4.59 -10.85
C TYR A 95 -4.92 3.11 -10.62
N THR A 96 -3.67 2.73 -10.43
CA THR A 96 -3.33 1.39 -9.96
C THR A 96 -3.16 1.43 -8.45
N VAL A 97 -3.95 0.61 -7.75
CA VAL A 97 -3.85 0.47 -6.30
C VAL A 97 -2.56 -0.25 -5.95
N GLN A 98 -1.75 0.36 -5.10
CA GLN A 98 -0.59 -0.27 -4.51
C GLN A 98 -0.84 -0.50 -3.02
N ALA A 99 -0.86 -1.76 -2.61
CA ALA A 99 -0.97 -2.19 -1.22
C ALA A 99 0.28 -2.96 -0.82
N ALA A 100 0.60 -2.98 0.48
CA ALA A 100 1.61 -3.88 1.02
C ALA A 100 1.14 -5.34 0.89
N VAL A 101 2.04 -6.22 0.50
CA VAL A 101 1.79 -7.66 0.36
C VAL A 101 2.75 -8.40 1.28
N LEU A 102 2.27 -8.74 2.48
CA LEU A 102 3.10 -9.25 3.57
C LEU A 102 3.05 -10.78 3.66
N SER A 103 4.23 -11.35 3.93
CA SER A 103 4.40 -12.75 4.32
C SER A 103 5.15 -12.81 5.63
N VAL A 104 4.72 -13.71 6.53
CA VAL A 104 5.33 -13.89 7.86
C VAL A 104 5.95 -15.28 7.92
N PHE A 105 7.19 -15.33 8.42
CA PHE A 105 7.91 -16.58 8.64
C PHE A 105 8.47 -16.61 10.06
N LYS A 106 8.49 -17.80 10.65
CA LYS A 106 9.11 -18.05 11.95
C LYS A 106 10.12 -19.16 11.82
N SER A 107 11.30 -18.94 12.37
CA SER A 107 12.34 -19.96 12.55
C SER A 107 12.89 -19.93 13.96
N SER A 108 13.48 -21.01 14.39
CA SER A 108 14.19 -21.11 15.67
C SER A 108 15.48 -21.87 15.50
N ARG A 109 16.47 -21.55 16.34
CA ARG A 109 17.74 -22.28 16.40
C ARG A 109 18.25 -22.32 17.84
N VAL A 110 18.87 -23.41 18.23
CA VAL A 110 19.65 -23.46 19.48
C VAL A 110 20.96 -22.72 19.25
N ILE A 111 21.26 -21.74 20.08
CA ILE A 111 22.48 -20.92 20.00
C ILE A 111 23.50 -21.25 21.07
N SER A 112 23.09 -21.97 22.12
CA SER A 112 23.96 -22.49 23.18
C SER A 112 23.21 -23.63 23.89
N ASP A 113 23.96 -24.71 24.25
CA ASP A 113 23.44 -25.78 25.10
C ASP A 113 24.21 -25.89 26.44
N GLY A 114 25.12 -24.92 26.69
CA GLY A 114 25.90 -24.88 27.90
C GLY A 114 27.01 -25.99 27.99
N VAL A 115 27.09 -26.88 27.02
CA VAL A 115 27.97 -28.04 27.03
C VAL A 115 28.85 -28.07 25.78
N SER A 116 28.27 -27.88 24.59
CA SER A 116 28.96 -28.02 23.32
C SER A 116 29.52 -26.68 22.84
N THR A 117 30.56 -26.72 22.02
CA THR A 117 31.12 -25.53 21.31
C THR A 117 30.57 -25.39 19.92
N SER A 118 29.91 -26.42 19.39
CA SER A 118 29.24 -26.43 18.07
C SER A 118 28.21 -27.56 18.04
N ASN A 119 27.32 -27.55 17.06
CA ASN A 119 26.22 -28.53 16.95
C ASN A 119 25.38 -28.64 18.23
N PHE A 120 24.99 -27.49 18.75
CA PHE A 120 24.19 -27.35 19.97
C PHE A 120 22.95 -28.26 19.97
N LYS A 121 22.66 -28.86 21.11
CA LYS A 121 21.55 -29.78 21.30
C LYS A 121 20.38 -29.10 21.98
N SER A 122 19.16 -29.50 21.60
CA SER A 122 17.93 -29.06 22.26
C SER A 122 17.74 -29.86 23.55
N ILE A 123 18.43 -29.49 24.60
CA ILE A 123 18.39 -30.11 25.93
C ILE A 123 17.92 -29.08 26.96
N PRO A 124 17.39 -29.50 28.13
CA PRO A 124 17.07 -28.57 29.21
C PRO A 124 18.25 -27.64 29.53
N GLY A 125 17.96 -26.36 29.69
CA GLY A 125 18.96 -25.29 29.87
C GLY A 125 19.54 -24.72 28.57
N ALA A 126 19.25 -25.29 27.40
CA ALA A 126 19.69 -24.75 26.13
C ALA A 126 18.95 -23.45 25.77
N VAL A 127 19.66 -22.52 25.18
CA VAL A 127 19.13 -21.23 24.71
C VAL A 127 18.68 -21.35 23.26
N VAL A 128 17.41 -21.08 23.02
CA VAL A 128 16.79 -21.05 21.69
C VAL A 128 16.59 -19.60 21.27
N GLU A 129 17.02 -19.26 20.09
CA GLU A 129 16.74 -17.96 19.45
C GLU A 129 15.61 -18.12 18.43
N TYR A 130 14.58 -17.30 18.57
CA TYR A 130 13.48 -17.20 17.63
C TYR A 130 13.70 -16.00 16.71
N CYS A 131 13.40 -16.19 15.43
CA CYS A 131 13.41 -15.17 14.40
C CYS A 131 12.06 -15.15 13.70
N ILE A 132 11.31 -14.09 13.89
CA ILE A 132 10.00 -13.87 13.25
C ILE A 132 10.16 -12.74 12.25
N SER A 133 10.17 -13.07 10.96
CA SER A 133 10.31 -12.10 9.90
C SER A 133 8.98 -11.75 9.25
N VAL A 134 8.89 -10.51 8.84
CA VAL A 134 7.86 -10.00 7.95
C VAL A 134 8.55 -9.55 6.68
N ALA A 135 8.16 -10.11 5.54
CA ALA A 135 8.65 -9.75 4.23
C ALA A 135 7.54 -9.07 3.43
N ASN A 136 7.88 -8.02 2.70
CA ASN A 136 6.98 -7.33 1.79
C ASN A 136 7.37 -7.65 0.35
N ALA A 137 6.41 -8.02 -0.49
CA ALA A 137 6.65 -8.46 -1.85
C ALA A 137 7.28 -7.35 -2.72
N ILE A 138 8.06 -7.75 -3.72
CA ILE A 138 8.65 -6.82 -4.70
C ILE A 138 7.52 -6.09 -5.43
N GLY A 139 7.64 -4.77 -5.57
CA GLY A 139 6.65 -3.93 -6.26
C GLY A 139 5.39 -3.61 -5.43
N ALA A 140 5.31 -4.11 -4.19
CA ALA A 140 4.25 -3.72 -3.27
C ALA A 140 4.54 -2.34 -2.64
N ALA A 141 3.49 -1.67 -2.16
CA ALA A 141 3.64 -0.44 -1.40
C ALA A 141 4.36 -0.70 -0.07
N ASP A 142 4.95 0.33 0.50
CA ASP A 142 5.60 0.27 1.80
C ASP A 142 4.61 -0.11 2.90
N ALA A 143 5.04 -1.01 3.78
CA ALA A 143 4.28 -1.41 4.96
C ALA A 143 4.78 -0.65 6.19
N THR A 144 3.87 -0.01 6.90
CA THR A 144 4.15 0.76 8.12
C THR A 144 3.36 0.22 9.31
N ASN A 145 3.79 0.56 10.53
CA ASN A 145 3.12 0.18 11.77
C ASN A 145 2.97 -1.34 11.94
N ILE A 146 4.01 -2.09 11.62
CA ILE A 146 4.01 -3.56 11.68
C ILE A 146 4.28 -4.00 13.10
N ALA A 147 3.23 -4.46 13.79
CA ALA A 147 3.34 -5.05 15.11
C ALA A 147 3.48 -6.59 15.01
N VAL A 148 4.57 -7.12 15.52
CA VAL A 148 4.85 -8.56 15.61
C VAL A 148 4.65 -9.00 17.06
N ARG A 149 3.94 -10.12 17.24
CA ARG A 149 3.68 -10.70 18.56
C ARG A 149 3.85 -12.21 18.47
N ASP A 150 4.63 -12.77 19.39
CA ASP A 150 4.88 -14.21 19.42
C ASP A 150 4.85 -14.75 20.86
N VAL A 151 4.05 -15.77 21.06
CA VAL A 151 3.88 -16.42 22.37
C VAL A 151 5.08 -17.35 22.61
N VAL A 152 5.72 -17.23 23.77
CA VAL A 152 6.75 -18.15 24.22
C VAL A 152 6.08 -19.49 24.55
N PRO A 153 6.51 -20.62 23.97
CA PRO A 153 5.95 -21.93 24.28
C PRO A 153 6.03 -22.29 25.78
N ALA A 154 5.11 -23.10 26.25
CA ALA A 154 4.99 -23.44 27.69
C ALA A 154 6.20 -24.17 28.29
N ASP A 155 6.97 -24.87 27.43
CA ASP A 155 8.18 -25.61 27.83
C ASP A 155 9.46 -24.76 27.71
N LEU A 156 9.28 -23.44 27.65
CA LEU A 156 10.38 -22.48 27.48
C LEU A 156 10.17 -21.29 28.40
N THR A 157 11.26 -20.85 29.01
CA THR A 157 11.27 -19.62 29.82
C THR A 157 11.92 -18.48 29.01
N PHE A 158 11.23 -17.35 28.88
CA PHE A 158 11.76 -16.14 28.20
C PHE A 158 13.10 -15.69 28.84
N SER A 159 14.07 -15.35 28.00
CA SER A 159 15.36 -14.80 28.43
C SER A 159 15.30 -13.26 28.44
N PRO A 160 15.34 -12.59 29.59
CA PRO A 160 15.27 -11.12 29.66
C PRO A 160 16.41 -10.41 28.90
N GLY A 161 16.12 -9.22 28.35
CA GLY A 161 17.06 -8.38 27.62
C GLY A 161 17.46 -8.94 26.25
N THR A 162 16.63 -9.81 25.66
CA THR A 162 16.98 -10.48 24.40
C THR A 162 16.02 -10.15 23.26
N ILE A 163 15.19 -9.12 23.40
CA ILE A 163 14.30 -8.65 22.33
C ILE A 163 15.09 -7.69 21.42
N PHE A 164 15.08 -7.98 20.12
CA PHE A 164 15.65 -7.12 19.09
C PHE A 164 14.63 -6.93 17.98
N VAL A 165 14.40 -5.67 17.61
CA VAL A 165 13.54 -5.29 16.48
C VAL A 165 14.39 -4.88 15.27
N ASP A 166 13.78 -4.87 14.08
CA ASP A 166 14.43 -4.48 12.83
C ASP A 166 15.66 -5.32 12.47
N ALA A 167 15.71 -6.55 12.90
CA ALA A 167 16.78 -7.45 12.54
C ALA A 167 16.79 -7.72 11.02
N SER A 168 17.99 -7.83 10.46
CA SER A 168 18.21 -8.22 9.07
C SER A 168 17.83 -9.67 8.86
N VAL A 169 17.21 -9.98 7.73
CA VAL A 169 16.76 -11.32 7.37
C VAL A 169 17.50 -11.79 6.12
N ALA A 170 18.22 -12.89 6.22
CA ALA A 170 18.74 -13.57 5.05
C ALA A 170 17.74 -14.64 4.60
N SER A 171 17.28 -14.51 3.35
CA SER A 171 16.34 -15.46 2.70
C SER A 171 15.10 -15.75 3.55
N PRO A 172 14.12 -14.82 3.62
CA PRO A 172 12.88 -15.05 4.36
C PRO A 172 12.24 -16.38 3.99
N GLY A 173 11.88 -17.18 5.01
CA GLY A 173 11.34 -18.53 4.82
C GLY A 173 11.59 -19.43 6.03
N ALA A 174 11.24 -20.71 5.93
CA ALA A 174 11.34 -21.67 7.04
C ALA A 174 12.79 -21.88 7.56
N SER A 175 13.80 -21.68 6.71
CA SER A 175 15.22 -21.81 7.05
C SER A 175 15.93 -20.46 7.15
N GLN A 176 15.18 -19.37 7.35
CA GLN A 176 15.74 -18.03 7.48
C GLN A 176 16.69 -17.90 8.64
N THR A 177 17.64 -16.99 8.51
CA THR A 177 18.51 -16.53 9.60
C THR A 177 18.31 -15.05 9.80
N CYS A 178 18.23 -14.64 11.06
CA CYS A 178 18.18 -13.23 11.44
C CYS A 178 19.49 -12.83 12.10
N SER A 179 19.93 -11.61 11.88
CA SER A 179 21.14 -11.07 12.47
C SER A 179 21.03 -9.59 12.73
N ALA A 180 21.80 -9.12 13.71
CA ALA A 180 21.74 -7.75 14.20
C ALA A 180 20.31 -7.37 14.66
N GLY A 181 19.95 -6.11 14.65
CA GLY A 181 18.70 -5.57 15.14
C GLY A 181 18.97 -4.54 16.24
N THR A 182 17.96 -3.76 16.55
CA THR A 182 18.00 -2.80 17.66
C THR A 182 17.50 -3.48 18.91
N GLY A 183 18.33 -3.57 19.96
CA GLY A 183 17.91 -4.06 21.27
C GLY A 183 16.89 -3.12 21.90
N VAL A 184 15.86 -3.69 22.50
CA VAL A 184 14.79 -2.97 23.18
C VAL A 184 14.64 -3.50 24.60
N SER A 185 14.00 -2.73 25.46
CA SER A 185 13.71 -3.15 26.84
C SER A 185 12.61 -4.21 26.87
N ASP A 186 12.54 -4.97 27.99
CA ASP A 186 11.43 -5.89 28.19
C ASP A 186 10.22 -5.19 28.81
N ALA A 187 10.36 -3.94 29.22
CA ALA A 187 9.33 -3.17 29.90
C ALA A 187 8.31 -2.60 28.90
N THR A 188 7.12 -2.29 29.39
CA THR A 188 6.15 -1.49 28.64
C THR A 188 6.57 -0.01 28.78
N ASP A 189 7.31 0.49 27.81
CA ASP A 189 7.80 1.87 27.77
C ASP A 189 7.62 2.47 26.35
N ALA A 190 8.43 3.49 26.01
CA ALA A 190 8.30 4.20 24.72
C ALA A 190 9.13 3.59 23.59
N ASP A 191 9.88 2.52 23.84
CA ASP A 191 10.64 1.86 22.78
C ASP A 191 9.78 0.92 21.89
N ALA A 192 10.41 0.26 20.94
CA ALA A 192 9.69 -0.49 19.93
C ALA A 192 9.35 -1.93 20.33
N GLY A 193 9.60 -2.36 21.57
CA GLY A 193 9.34 -3.74 21.98
C GLY A 193 9.05 -3.91 23.47
N GLN A 194 8.59 -5.10 23.85
CA GLN A 194 8.34 -5.47 25.23
C GLN A 194 8.17 -6.99 25.41
N TYR A 195 8.32 -7.47 26.62
CA TYR A 195 7.82 -8.79 27.02
C TYR A 195 6.55 -8.66 27.84
N ASN A 196 5.44 -9.11 27.31
CA ASN A 196 4.16 -9.13 28.03
C ASN A 196 4.05 -10.39 28.87
N SER A 197 4.38 -10.28 30.17
CA SER A 197 4.38 -11.42 31.08
C SER A 197 2.99 -11.99 31.34
N GLY A 198 1.94 -11.17 31.27
CA GLY A 198 0.54 -11.64 31.45
C GLY A 198 0.04 -12.50 30.29
N LEU A 199 0.64 -12.37 29.11
CA LEU A 199 0.33 -13.14 27.91
C LEU A 199 1.48 -14.02 27.47
N THR A 200 2.57 -14.10 28.24
CA THR A 200 3.80 -14.87 27.97
C THR A 200 4.29 -14.69 26.53
N ARG A 201 4.38 -13.45 26.05
CA ARG A 201 4.75 -13.18 24.65
C ARG A 201 5.75 -12.05 24.50
N ALA A 202 6.66 -12.20 23.53
CA ALA A 202 7.50 -11.14 23.02
C ALA A 202 6.72 -10.32 21.98
N GLU A 203 6.85 -9.01 22.06
CA GLU A 203 6.18 -8.06 21.15
C GLU A 203 7.21 -7.08 20.61
N GLY A 204 7.04 -6.68 19.34
CA GLY A 204 7.88 -5.66 18.73
C GLY A 204 7.19 -4.96 17.58
N THR A 205 7.47 -3.67 17.42
CA THR A 205 7.05 -2.88 16.27
C THR A 205 8.24 -2.73 15.33
N LEU A 206 8.05 -3.12 14.08
CA LEU A 206 9.08 -3.01 13.04
C LEU A 206 8.94 -1.65 12.33
N SER A 207 10.06 -1.09 11.94
CA SER A 207 10.08 0.09 11.05
C SER A 207 9.48 -0.25 9.69
N THR A 208 9.32 0.76 8.86
CA THR A 208 8.80 0.61 7.49
C THR A 208 9.52 -0.51 6.74
N ILE A 209 8.73 -1.42 6.16
CA ILE A 209 9.22 -2.50 5.30
C ILE A 209 8.88 -2.13 3.86
N THR A 210 9.88 -1.67 3.12
CA THR A 210 9.71 -1.31 1.71
C THR A 210 9.47 -2.54 0.85
N GLY A 211 8.82 -2.36 -0.30
CA GLY A 211 8.59 -3.45 -1.24
C GLY A 211 9.90 -4.17 -1.61
N GLY A 212 9.91 -5.50 -1.53
CA GLY A 212 11.06 -6.35 -1.79
C GLY A 212 12.04 -6.51 -0.62
N THR A 213 11.72 -6.00 0.57
CA THR A 213 12.56 -6.12 1.77
C THR A 213 11.88 -6.91 2.89
N ALA A 214 12.65 -7.26 3.91
CA ALA A 214 12.15 -7.94 5.11
C ALA A 214 12.82 -7.39 6.37
N ARG A 215 12.10 -7.45 7.49
CA ARG A 215 12.61 -7.16 8.83
C ARG A 215 12.11 -8.21 9.80
N ALA A 216 12.79 -8.38 10.93
CA ALA A 216 12.41 -9.37 11.91
C ALA A 216 12.43 -8.86 13.35
N LEU A 217 11.61 -9.53 14.17
CA LEU A 217 11.71 -9.57 15.61
C LEU A 217 12.56 -10.81 15.99
N ILE A 218 13.54 -10.61 16.86
CA ILE A 218 14.31 -11.68 17.51
C ILE A 218 14.02 -11.65 19.00
N PHE A 219 13.89 -12.82 19.60
CA PHE A 219 13.97 -12.98 21.06
C PHE A 219 14.54 -14.35 21.39
N ARG A 220 14.91 -14.54 22.66
CA ARG A 220 15.47 -15.81 23.15
C ARG A 220 14.67 -16.37 24.31
N ALA A 221 14.73 -17.70 24.42
CA ALA A 221 14.15 -18.43 25.53
C ALA A 221 15.03 -19.63 25.90
N VAL A 222 14.92 -20.09 27.13
CA VAL A 222 15.62 -21.27 27.67
C VAL A 222 14.67 -22.43 27.67
N ILE A 223 15.12 -23.61 27.27
CA ILE A 223 14.37 -24.87 27.39
C ILE A 223 14.33 -25.27 28.86
N ASP A 224 13.15 -25.52 29.41
CA ASP A 224 12.91 -25.91 30.80
C ASP A 224 13.31 -27.37 31.10
#